data_abcb31c78a64e6b5cb8497b8d72aefd0
#
_entry.id   abcb31c78a64e6b5cb8497b8d72aefd0
#
_cell.length_a   1.000
_cell.length_b   1.000
_cell.length_c   1.000
_cell.angle_alpha   90.00
_cell.angle_beta   90.00
_cell.angle_gamma   90.00
#
_symmetry.space_group_name_H-M   'P 1'
#
loop_
_entity.id
_entity.type
_entity.pdbx_description
1 polymer ?
#
loop_
_entity_poly.entity_id
_entity_poly.type
_entity_poly.pdbx_seq_one_letter_code
_entity_poly.pdbx_strand_id
1 'polypeptide(L)'
;MNVLILSSSREEIDDYYKSIARSVSNFLANNDCNLVFGGCSSSMMGICYEEFVKKNREIYSFTTPNYVDDLKYLTKCKNYIRETTFELKQDMFNNSDLIVCLPGGIGTYSELLSYIEEKRSNSSDKPIIIYDENNFYNKFLKSLRILVKEKFVDKDIFEMFTVVKNREQFEKKFYNMKGKVK
;
A
#
# COMPACT_ATOMS: atom_id res chain seq x y z
N MET A 1 6.63 11.78 6.67
CA MET A 1 6.44 10.33 6.73
C MET A 1 6.09 9.83 5.34
N ASN A 2 6.82 8.83 4.85
CA ASN A 2 6.59 8.23 3.54
C ASN A 2 5.61 7.06 3.67
N VAL A 3 4.50 7.10 2.93
CA VAL A 3 3.49 6.05 2.96
C VAL A 3 3.47 5.30 1.63
N LEU A 4 3.75 4.01 1.67
CA LEU A 4 3.58 3.12 0.53
C LEU A 4 2.11 2.74 0.42
N ILE A 5 1.49 3.09 -0.69
CA ILE A 5 0.11 2.70 -1.00
C ILE A 5 0.12 1.61 -2.07
N LEU A 6 -0.34 0.43 -1.70
CA LEU A 6 -0.58 -0.70 -2.59
C LEU A 6 -2.02 -0.64 -3.09
N SER A 7 -2.24 -0.63 -4.38
CA SER A 7 -3.58 -0.52 -4.98
C SER A 7 -3.63 -1.06 -6.41
N SER A 8 -4.80 -1.03 -7.03
CA SER A 8 -5.00 -1.49 -8.41
C SER A 8 -4.68 -0.42 -9.44
N SER A 9 -4.13 -0.85 -10.59
CA SER A 9 -4.01 -0.05 -11.82
C SER A 9 -5.08 -0.37 -12.87
N ARG A 10 -6.02 -1.30 -12.60
CA ARG A 10 -7.05 -1.72 -13.55
C ARG A 10 -8.17 -0.68 -13.65
N GLU A 11 -8.46 -0.22 -14.86
CA GLU A 11 -9.49 0.81 -15.11
C GLU A 11 -10.92 0.27 -14.95
N GLU A 12 -11.16 -0.99 -15.28
CA GLU A 12 -12.48 -1.60 -15.31
C GLU A 12 -13.01 -2.01 -13.92
N ILE A 13 -12.35 -1.63 -12.85
CA ILE A 13 -12.84 -1.86 -11.49
C ILE A 13 -13.97 -0.91 -11.15
N ASP A 14 -14.84 -1.33 -10.23
CA ASP A 14 -15.95 -0.53 -9.72
C ASP A 14 -15.45 0.81 -9.12
N ASP A 15 -16.16 1.89 -9.41
CA ASP A 15 -15.84 3.24 -8.93
C ASP A 15 -15.86 3.36 -7.40
N TYR A 16 -16.55 2.45 -6.73
CA TYR A 16 -16.48 2.32 -5.30
C TYR A 16 -15.02 2.14 -4.78
N TYR A 17 -14.23 1.27 -5.42
CA TYR A 17 -12.82 1.09 -5.05
C TYR A 17 -11.97 2.33 -5.35
N LYS A 18 -12.26 3.00 -6.47
CA LYS A 18 -11.62 4.29 -6.81
C LYS A 18 -11.92 5.37 -5.76
N SER A 19 -13.15 5.37 -5.21
CA SER A 19 -13.54 6.29 -4.13
C SER A 19 -12.76 6.02 -2.83
N ILE A 20 -12.48 4.77 -2.50
CA ILE A 20 -11.61 4.39 -1.36
C ILE A 20 -10.20 4.97 -1.55
N ALA A 21 -9.59 4.78 -2.74
CA ALA A 21 -8.28 5.31 -3.03
C ALA A 21 -8.23 6.83 -2.85
N ARG A 22 -9.22 7.54 -3.38
CA ARG A 22 -9.35 9.00 -3.23
C ARG A 22 -9.47 9.41 -1.76
N SER A 23 -10.34 8.75 -1.02
CA SER A 23 -10.61 9.06 0.39
C SER A 23 -9.35 8.87 1.25
N VAL A 24 -8.70 7.71 1.14
CA VAL A 24 -7.51 7.39 1.94
C VAL A 24 -6.33 8.28 1.56
N SER A 25 -6.07 8.47 0.27
CA SER A 25 -4.95 9.29 -0.22
C SER A 25 -5.12 10.77 0.15
N ASN A 26 -6.33 11.31 0.02
CA ASN A 26 -6.63 12.67 0.44
C ASN A 26 -6.35 12.88 1.94
N PHE A 27 -6.75 11.92 2.79
CA PHE A 27 -6.45 11.98 4.21
C PHE A 27 -4.95 11.99 4.49
N LEU A 28 -4.21 11.06 3.89
CA LEU A 28 -2.77 10.94 4.11
C LEU A 28 -2.03 12.20 3.65
N ALA A 29 -2.37 12.72 2.47
CA ALA A 29 -1.79 13.95 1.94
C ALA A 29 -2.10 15.18 2.81
N ASN A 30 -3.31 15.28 3.41
CA ASN A 30 -3.66 16.32 4.37
C ASN A 30 -2.93 16.17 5.72
N ASN A 31 -2.40 15.00 6.05
CA ASN A 31 -1.65 14.74 7.27
C ASN A 31 -0.12 14.74 7.07
N ASP A 32 0.37 15.48 6.06
CA ASP A 32 1.80 15.69 5.76
C ASP A 32 2.56 14.40 5.42
N CYS A 33 1.87 13.44 4.83
CA CYS A 33 2.52 12.26 4.28
C CYS A 33 3.01 12.49 2.86
N ASN A 34 4.08 11.78 2.48
CA ASN A 34 4.58 11.65 1.12
C ASN A 34 4.12 10.30 0.55
N LEU A 35 4.00 10.19 -0.76
CA LEU A 35 3.58 8.97 -1.44
C LEU A 35 4.77 8.14 -1.92
N VAL A 36 4.74 6.85 -1.65
CA VAL A 36 5.53 5.81 -2.33
C VAL A 36 4.56 4.88 -3.04
N PHE A 37 4.79 4.56 -4.31
CA PHE A 37 3.87 3.69 -5.06
C PHE A 37 4.51 3.06 -6.31
N GLY A 38 3.80 2.13 -6.95
CA GLY A 38 4.25 1.34 -8.09
C GLY A 38 4.26 2.05 -9.46
N GLY A 39 4.18 3.39 -9.50
CA GLY A 39 4.45 4.19 -10.70
C GLY A 39 3.49 4.00 -11.87
N CYS A 40 2.23 3.69 -11.63
CA CYS A 40 1.19 3.66 -12.67
C CYS A 40 0.27 4.87 -12.56
N SER A 41 -0.04 5.47 -13.71
CA SER A 41 -0.89 6.66 -13.82
C SER A 41 -2.39 6.36 -13.87
N SER A 42 -2.77 5.08 -13.90
CA SER A 42 -4.13 4.62 -14.14
C SER A 42 -4.87 4.27 -12.84
N SER A 43 -6.21 4.39 -12.89
CA SER A 43 -7.14 3.90 -11.89
C SER A 43 -6.81 4.33 -10.45
N MET A 44 -6.84 3.42 -9.47
CA MET A 44 -6.58 3.74 -8.06
C MET A 44 -5.17 4.32 -7.84
N MET A 45 -4.14 3.81 -8.53
CA MET A 45 -2.77 4.34 -8.42
C MET A 45 -2.69 5.79 -8.92
N GLY A 46 -3.29 6.09 -10.08
CA GLY A 46 -3.37 7.44 -10.62
C GLY A 46 -4.13 8.40 -9.70
N ILE A 47 -5.24 7.94 -9.11
CA ILE A 47 -6.00 8.71 -8.11
C ILE A 47 -5.15 9.00 -6.88
N CYS A 48 -4.38 8.03 -6.37
CA CYS A 48 -3.47 8.27 -5.26
C CYS A 48 -2.46 9.36 -5.62
N TYR A 49 -1.80 9.24 -6.76
CA TYR A 49 -0.86 10.25 -7.26
C TYR A 49 -1.49 11.66 -7.30
N GLU A 50 -2.68 11.79 -7.91
CA GLU A 50 -3.38 13.08 -8.03
C GLU A 50 -3.68 13.74 -6.68
N GLU A 51 -4.12 12.97 -5.69
CA GLU A 51 -4.45 13.51 -4.36
C GLU A 51 -3.20 14.05 -3.64
N PHE A 52 -2.04 13.41 -3.81
CA PHE A 52 -0.77 13.90 -3.25
C PHE A 52 -0.23 15.11 -4.02
N VAL A 53 -0.37 15.14 -5.35
CA VAL A 53 -0.03 16.32 -6.19
C VAL A 53 -0.84 17.55 -5.76
N LYS A 54 -2.16 17.43 -5.54
CA LYS A 54 -3.03 18.51 -5.07
C LYS A 54 -2.56 19.16 -3.77
N LYS A 55 -1.81 18.43 -2.94
CA LYS A 55 -1.30 18.88 -1.65
C LYS A 55 0.18 19.23 -1.67
N ASN A 56 0.81 19.27 -2.86
CA ASN A 56 2.24 19.53 -3.03
C ASN A 56 3.14 18.62 -2.17
N ARG A 57 2.78 17.32 -2.05
CA ARG A 57 3.56 16.33 -1.33
C ARG A 57 4.67 15.75 -2.19
N GLU A 58 5.74 15.28 -1.56
CA GLU A 58 6.74 14.49 -2.28
C GLU A 58 6.15 13.15 -2.69
N ILE A 59 6.49 12.73 -3.91
CA ILE A 59 6.01 11.50 -4.50
C ILE A 59 7.19 10.72 -5.07
N TYR A 60 7.29 9.46 -4.70
CA TYR A 60 8.32 8.52 -5.12
C TYR A 60 7.67 7.38 -5.89
N SER A 61 7.94 7.33 -7.18
CA SER A 61 7.40 6.32 -8.10
C SER A 61 8.47 5.28 -8.41
N PHE A 62 8.13 4.02 -8.27
CA PHE A 62 8.99 2.89 -8.59
C PHE A 62 8.36 2.06 -9.69
N THR A 63 9.11 1.76 -10.75
CA THR A 63 8.61 1.00 -11.90
C THR A 63 9.67 0.08 -12.47
N THR A 64 9.28 -0.78 -13.40
CA THR A 64 10.21 -1.60 -14.20
C THR A 64 10.19 -1.16 -15.66
N PRO A 65 11.17 -1.53 -16.48
CA PRO A 65 11.24 -1.15 -17.90
C PRO A 65 9.96 -1.43 -18.69
N ASN A 66 9.19 -2.44 -18.30
CA ASN A 66 7.93 -2.81 -18.98
C ASN A 66 6.79 -1.79 -18.80
N TYR A 67 6.92 -0.87 -17.84
CA TYR A 67 5.87 0.10 -17.48
C TYR A 67 6.35 1.55 -17.50
N VAL A 68 7.51 1.85 -18.11
CA VAL A 68 8.07 3.21 -18.16
C VAL A 68 7.20 4.21 -18.92
N ASP A 69 6.32 3.74 -19.80
CA ASP A 69 5.41 4.61 -20.54
C ASP A 69 4.44 5.37 -19.68
N ASP A 70 4.11 4.86 -18.50
CA ASP A 70 3.27 5.56 -17.52
C ASP A 70 3.94 6.81 -16.96
N LEU A 71 5.28 6.84 -16.91
CA LEU A 71 6.04 7.93 -16.32
C LEU A 71 5.83 9.27 -17.02
N LYS A 72 5.46 9.28 -18.31
CA LYS A 72 5.14 10.51 -19.05
C LYS A 72 3.95 11.28 -18.46
N TYR A 73 3.06 10.60 -17.74
CA TYR A 73 1.91 11.20 -17.06
C TYR A 73 2.19 11.55 -15.60
N LEU A 74 3.29 11.03 -15.04
CA LEU A 74 3.69 11.20 -13.64
C LEU A 74 4.77 12.29 -13.50
N THR A 75 4.43 13.53 -13.88
CA THR A 75 5.38 14.64 -14.02
C THR A 75 5.80 15.28 -12.70
N LYS A 76 5.10 14.99 -11.60
CA LYS A 76 5.31 15.60 -10.28
C LYS A 76 5.87 14.61 -9.26
N CYS A 77 6.66 13.63 -9.69
CA CYS A 77 7.28 12.65 -8.81
C CYS A 77 8.74 12.38 -9.16
N LYS A 78 9.47 11.85 -8.19
CA LYS A 78 10.81 11.29 -8.38
C LYS A 78 10.65 9.85 -8.87
N ASN A 79 11.07 9.59 -10.10
CA ASN A 79 10.90 8.29 -10.76
C ASN A 79 12.13 7.42 -10.59
N TYR A 80 11.94 6.17 -10.18
CA TYR A 80 12.98 5.16 -10.02
C TYR A 80 12.63 3.93 -10.85
N ILE A 81 13.51 3.57 -11.78
CA ILE A 81 13.36 2.37 -12.61
C ILE A 81 14.23 1.28 -12.01
N ARG A 82 13.69 0.08 -11.84
CA ARG A 82 14.38 -1.11 -11.35
C ARG A 82 14.30 -2.22 -12.37
N GLU A 83 15.36 -2.98 -12.52
CA GLU A 83 15.44 -4.04 -13.53
C GLU A 83 14.46 -5.19 -13.23
N THR A 84 14.22 -5.45 -11.95
CA THR A 84 13.38 -6.55 -11.50
C THR A 84 12.27 -6.11 -10.56
N THR A 85 11.20 -6.89 -10.50
CA THR A 85 10.12 -6.68 -9.52
C THR A 85 10.58 -6.94 -8.08
N PHE A 86 11.67 -7.69 -7.87
CA PHE A 86 12.26 -7.89 -6.54
C PHE A 86 12.92 -6.61 -6.04
N GLU A 87 13.80 -6.02 -6.84
CA GLU A 87 14.42 -4.73 -6.52
C GLU A 87 13.39 -3.63 -6.29
N LEU A 88 12.37 -3.58 -7.17
CA LEU A 88 11.28 -2.63 -7.04
C LEU A 88 10.57 -2.75 -5.68
N LYS A 89 10.17 -3.96 -5.29
CA LYS A 89 9.50 -4.20 -4.01
C LYS A 89 10.39 -3.85 -2.83
N GLN A 90 11.66 -4.26 -2.87
CA GLN A 90 12.63 -3.97 -1.82
C GLN A 90 12.80 -2.46 -1.63
N ASP A 91 12.93 -1.72 -2.74
CA ASP A 91 13.10 -0.28 -2.67
C ASP A 91 11.84 0.45 -2.20
N MET A 92 10.65 0.02 -2.64
CA MET A 92 9.39 0.57 -2.11
C MET A 92 9.28 0.34 -0.60
N PHE A 93 9.63 -0.86 -0.14
CA PHE A 93 9.66 -1.18 1.28
C PHE A 93 10.64 -0.27 2.03
N ASN A 94 11.89 -0.17 1.56
CA ASN A 94 12.95 0.59 2.22
C ASN A 94 12.65 2.09 2.29
N ASN A 95 11.99 2.64 1.27
CA ASN A 95 11.67 4.08 1.18
C ASN A 95 10.35 4.46 1.86
N SER A 96 9.71 3.56 2.57
CA SER A 96 8.43 3.82 3.26
C SER A 96 8.53 3.65 4.77
N ASP A 97 7.73 4.41 5.52
CA ASP A 97 7.58 4.33 6.98
C ASP A 97 6.30 3.60 7.37
N LEU A 98 5.31 3.57 6.49
CA LEU A 98 4.01 2.94 6.65
C LEU A 98 3.57 2.31 5.33
N ILE A 99 2.98 1.13 5.39
CA ILE A 99 2.37 0.45 4.24
C ILE A 99 0.86 0.44 4.41
N VAL A 100 0.13 0.93 3.41
CA VAL A 100 -1.33 0.90 3.34
C VAL A 100 -1.74 0.07 2.13
N CYS A 101 -2.38 -1.05 2.38
CA CYS A 101 -2.85 -1.96 1.33
C CYS A 101 -4.35 -1.74 1.10
N LEU A 102 -4.70 -1.12 -0.02
CA LEU A 102 -6.06 -0.95 -0.52
C LEU A 102 -6.47 -2.18 -1.34
N PRO A 103 -7.77 -2.37 -1.65
CA PRO A 103 -8.21 -3.40 -2.58
C PRO A 103 -7.42 -3.39 -3.89
N GLY A 104 -6.97 -4.56 -4.34
CA GLY A 104 -6.13 -4.65 -5.53
C GLY A 104 -6.01 -6.06 -6.09
N GLY A 105 -5.29 -6.19 -7.18
CA GLY A 105 -5.09 -7.43 -7.92
C GLY A 105 -3.89 -8.26 -7.46
N ILE A 106 -3.42 -9.13 -8.35
CA ILE A 106 -2.32 -10.06 -8.04
C ILE A 106 -1.01 -9.35 -7.67
N GLY A 107 -0.71 -8.21 -8.27
CA GLY A 107 0.46 -7.38 -7.90
C GLY A 107 0.37 -6.93 -6.44
N THR A 108 -0.77 -6.36 -6.06
CA THR A 108 -1.06 -5.92 -4.68
C THR A 108 -0.93 -7.05 -3.67
N TYR A 109 -1.47 -8.24 -3.97
CA TYR A 109 -1.31 -9.44 -3.12
C TYR A 109 0.14 -9.89 -3.03
N SER A 110 0.86 -9.89 -4.14
CA SER A 110 2.26 -10.27 -4.20
C SER A 110 3.16 -9.33 -3.37
N GLU A 111 2.89 -8.02 -3.44
CA GLU A 111 3.59 -7.02 -2.63
C GLU A 111 3.24 -7.16 -1.15
N LEU A 112 1.95 -7.24 -0.82
CA LEU A 112 1.49 -7.41 0.55
C LEU A 112 2.11 -8.64 1.22
N LEU A 113 2.09 -9.80 0.56
CA LEU A 113 2.69 -11.02 1.09
C LEU A 113 4.21 -10.90 1.24
N SER A 114 4.89 -10.28 0.27
CA SER A 114 6.33 -10.03 0.37
C SER A 114 6.67 -9.17 1.60
N TYR A 115 5.88 -8.14 1.89
CA TYR A 115 6.15 -7.24 3.02
C TYR A 115 5.74 -7.84 4.37
N ILE A 116 4.71 -8.67 4.40
CA ILE A 116 4.38 -9.47 5.60
C ILE A 116 5.52 -10.44 5.91
N GLU A 117 6.06 -11.11 4.88
CA GLU A 117 7.19 -12.03 5.03
C GLU A 117 8.47 -11.30 5.44
N GLU A 118 8.79 -10.16 4.81
CA GLU A 118 9.93 -9.32 5.18
C GLU A 118 9.87 -8.90 6.65
N LYS A 119 8.69 -8.46 7.09
CA LYS A 119 8.46 -8.08 8.48
C LYS A 119 8.65 -9.26 9.44
N ARG A 120 8.11 -10.44 9.09
CA ARG A 120 8.21 -11.65 9.89
C ARG A 120 9.66 -12.16 10.00
N SER A 121 10.38 -12.18 8.88
CA SER A 121 11.73 -12.78 8.80
C SER A 121 12.83 -11.86 9.33
N ASN A 122 12.70 -10.56 9.11
CA ASN A 122 13.74 -9.57 9.44
C ASN A 122 13.37 -8.68 10.63
N SER A 123 12.33 -9.03 11.39
CA SER A 123 11.89 -8.32 12.60
C SER A 123 11.68 -6.82 12.39
N SER A 124 11.18 -6.42 11.22
CA SER A 124 10.88 -5.03 10.93
C SER A 124 9.65 -4.56 11.70
N ASP A 125 9.75 -3.41 12.36
CA ASP A 125 8.62 -2.77 13.07
C ASP A 125 7.70 -1.97 12.16
N LYS A 126 7.97 -1.93 10.85
CA LYS A 126 7.20 -1.16 9.88
C LYS A 126 5.72 -1.56 9.91
N PRO A 127 4.81 -0.62 10.18
CA PRO A 127 3.38 -0.93 10.26
C PRO A 127 2.80 -1.20 8.87
N ILE A 128 1.93 -2.22 8.81
CA ILE A 128 1.14 -2.58 7.63
C ILE A 128 -0.34 -2.45 8.01
N ILE A 129 -1.10 -1.66 7.24
CA ILE A 129 -2.55 -1.53 7.37
C ILE A 129 -3.21 -2.11 6.13
N ILE A 130 -4.09 -3.09 6.32
CA ILE A 130 -4.97 -3.62 5.27
C ILE A 130 -6.32 -2.92 5.38
N TYR A 131 -6.69 -2.16 4.36
CA TYR A 131 -7.98 -1.49 4.27
C TYR A 131 -9.01 -2.44 3.65
N ASP A 132 -9.84 -3.05 4.49
CA ASP A 132 -10.73 -4.15 4.15
C ASP A 132 -12.22 -3.76 4.27
N GLU A 133 -12.59 -2.68 3.60
CA GLU A 133 -14.00 -2.30 3.48
C GLU A 133 -14.74 -3.30 2.59
N ASN A 134 -16.02 -3.57 2.90
CA ASN A 134 -16.84 -4.60 2.26
C ASN A 134 -16.24 -6.02 2.26
N ASN A 135 -15.31 -6.31 3.17
CA ASN A 135 -14.71 -7.64 3.32
C ASN A 135 -13.98 -8.15 2.06
N PHE A 136 -13.39 -7.25 1.27
CA PHE A 136 -12.61 -7.59 0.08
C PHE A 136 -11.52 -8.63 0.38
N TYR A 137 -10.83 -8.49 1.50
CA TYR A 137 -9.75 -9.38 1.94
C TYR A 137 -10.22 -10.59 2.75
N ASN A 138 -11.53 -10.83 2.90
CA ASN A 138 -12.04 -11.91 3.75
C ASN A 138 -11.50 -13.31 3.34
N LYS A 139 -11.45 -13.60 2.03
CA LYS A 139 -10.91 -14.88 1.53
C LYS A 139 -9.40 -15.01 1.81
N PHE A 140 -8.64 -13.95 1.66
CA PHE A 140 -7.22 -13.90 1.99
C PHE A 140 -6.99 -14.17 3.49
N LEU A 141 -7.71 -13.46 4.35
CA LEU A 141 -7.62 -13.65 5.81
C LEU A 141 -8.07 -15.05 6.23
N LYS A 142 -9.07 -15.62 5.55
CA LYS A 142 -9.49 -17.01 5.78
C LYS A 142 -8.39 -18.00 5.37
N SER A 143 -7.70 -17.76 4.26
CA SER A 143 -6.57 -18.58 3.83
C SER A 143 -5.44 -18.57 4.88
N LEU A 144 -5.07 -17.41 5.42
CA LEU A 144 -4.08 -17.34 6.50
C LEU A 144 -4.51 -18.12 7.75
N ARG A 145 -5.81 -18.06 8.14
CA ARG A 145 -6.31 -18.86 9.28
C ARG A 145 -6.19 -20.37 9.03
N ILE A 146 -6.37 -20.82 7.78
CA ILE A 146 -6.16 -22.23 7.41
C ILE A 146 -4.69 -22.59 7.58
N LEU A 147 -3.76 -21.76 7.13
CA LEU A 147 -2.32 -22.02 7.30
C LEU A 147 -1.94 -22.14 8.78
N VAL A 148 -2.48 -21.29 9.64
CA VAL A 148 -2.26 -21.37 11.09
C VAL A 148 -2.86 -22.64 11.67
N LYS A 149 -4.12 -22.99 11.31
CA LYS A 149 -4.79 -24.21 11.77
C LYS A 149 -4.02 -25.48 11.40
N GLU A 150 -3.52 -25.54 10.17
CA GLU A 150 -2.75 -26.67 9.65
C GLU A 150 -1.25 -26.60 10.02
N LYS A 151 -0.83 -25.64 10.86
CA LYS A 151 0.53 -25.43 11.38
C LYS A 151 1.61 -25.14 10.33
N PHE A 152 1.24 -24.58 9.18
CA PHE A 152 2.19 -24.06 8.20
C PHE A 152 2.79 -22.71 8.59
N VAL A 153 2.09 -21.97 9.48
CA VAL A 153 2.47 -20.64 9.95
C VAL A 153 2.02 -20.49 11.40
N ASP A 154 2.77 -19.78 12.22
CA ASP A 154 2.43 -19.47 13.59
C ASP A 154 1.32 -18.38 13.66
N LYS A 155 0.58 -18.35 14.79
CA LYS A 155 -0.55 -17.41 14.96
C LYS A 155 -0.13 -15.93 15.00
N ASP A 156 1.13 -15.66 15.30
CA ASP A 156 1.72 -14.31 15.33
C ASP A 156 1.74 -13.63 13.95
N ILE A 157 1.49 -14.38 12.87
CA ILE A 157 1.29 -13.81 11.52
C ILE A 157 0.25 -12.67 11.52
N PHE A 158 -0.77 -12.75 12.38
CA PHE A 158 -1.80 -11.71 12.49
C PHE A 158 -1.33 -10.47 13.27
N GLU A 159 -0.17 -10.49 13.88
CA GLU A 159 0.47 -9.33 14.52
C GLU A 159 1.29 -8.51 13.50
N MET A 160 1.59 -9.09 12.33
CA MET A 160 2.37 -8.44 11.29
C MET A 160 1.62 -7.29 10.61
N PHE A 161 0.28 -7.27 10.67
CA PHE A 161 -0.56 -6.25 10.05
C PHE A 161 -1.78 -5.91 10.89
N THR A 162 -2.41 -4.79 10.57
CA THR A 162 -3.70 -4.39 11.17
C THR A 162 -4.75 -4.30 10.07
N VAL A 163 -5.91 -4.92 10.29
CA VAL A 163 -7.05 -4.80 9.37
C VAL A 163 -7.98 -3.68 9.87
N VAL A 164 -8.35 -2.77 8.98
CA VAL A 164 -9.33 -1.71 9.23
C VAL A 164 -10.49 -1.84 8.26
N LYS A 165 -11.71 -1.62 8.72
CA LYS A 165 -12.94 -1.90 7.97
C LYS A 165 -13.59 -0.65 7.37
N ASN A 166 -13.16 0.53 7.76
CA ASN A 166 -13.70 1.80 7.29
C ASN A 166 -12.73 2.95 7.55
N ARG A 167 -13.08 4.11 7.09
CA ARG A 167 -12.31 5.34 7.21
C ARG A 167 -12.02 5.72 8.67
N GLU A 168 -13.00 5.63 9.55
CA GLU A 168 -12.84 5.99 10.96
C GLU A 168 -11.78 5.13 11.66
N GLN A 169 -11.84 3.80 11.45
CA GLN A 169 -10.85 2.88 12.00
C GLN A 169 -9.45 3.15 11.44
N PHE A 170 -9.36 3.48 10.15
CA PHE A 170 -8.11 3.85 9.50
C PHE A 170 -7.49 5.09 10.13
N GLU A 171 -8.26 6.17 10.27
CA GLU A 171 -7.81 7.42 10.87
C GLU A 171 -7.35 7.23 12.31
N LYS A 172 -8.14 6.52 13.12
CA LYS A 172 -7.78 6.18 14.51
C LYS A 172 -6.46 5.41 14.58
N LYS A 173 -6.29 4.40 13.70
CA LYS A 173 -5.04 3.63 13.66
C LYS A 173 -3.86 4.50 13.24
N PHE A 174 -4.03 5.34 12.23
CA PHE A 174 -3.00 6.26 11.75
C PHE A 174 -2.53 7.21 12.85
N TYR A 175 -3.43 7.89 13.55
CA TYR A 175 -3.07 8.82 14.61
C TYR A 175 -2.40 8.12 15.80
N ASN A 176 -2.83 6.91 16.16
CA ASN A 176 -2.19 6.11 17.20
C ASN A 176 -0.74 5.72 16.84
N MET A 177 -0.43 5.54 15.57
CA MET A 177 0.94 5.29 15.11
C MET A 177 1.77 6.58 15.08
N LYS A 178 1.21 7.67 14.54
CA LYS A 178 1.89 8.98 14.47
C LYS A 178 2.25 9.53 15.85
N GLY A 179 1.44 9.26 16.88
CA GLY A 179 1.70 9.64 18.27
C GLY A 179 2.79 8.80 18.96
N LYS A 180 3.17 7.65 18.42
CA LYS A 180 4.27 6.80 18.93
C LYS A 180 5.63 7.12 18.31
N VAL A 181 5.66 7.87 17.21
CA VAL A 181 6.87 8.38 16.56
C VAL A 181 7.18 9.76 17.16
N LYS A 182 7.70 9.75 18.40
CA LYS A 182 8.31 10.91 19.06
C LYS A 182 9.72 10.56 19.48
#